data_86d89f2f8ae563f0e6b183e922455b0f
#
_entry.id   86d89f2f8ae563f0e6b183e922455b0f
#
_cell.length_a   1.000
_cell.length_b   1.000
_cell.length_c   1.000
_cell.angle_alpha   90.00
_cell.angle_beta   90.00
_cell.angle_gamma   90.00
#
_symmetry.space_group_name_H-M   'P 1'
#
loop_
_entity.id
_entity.type
_entity.pdbx_description
1 polymer ?
#
loop_
_entity_poly.entity_id
_entity_poly.type
_entity_poly.pdbx_seq_one_letter_code
_entity_poly.pdbx_strand_id
1 'polypeptide(L)'
;MRLYRWLSIILFGLGLFTSSPVQSEQQATAELIDAPVIAVGEVQPLMPLLMRVAIPNGPSGDVHLVITDSTGSMVSASTFVLNNGNGETAIIPRGRGGLHRADVWSASSGQLLARVEGVYTLAPRTMVSTGVERYDQFVPKAEQVMGGAWLEIPFGEGTVRGYRSPDSPMIWLRDHVYQMRGARYFDGELTSTIDAFAQLQAANGSFPDYLPRAPWTTTPYRTPVESDVEFLFIQGVYQAWQVGAGDEFARRHMDGMRRAVTYSLQDPWRWDEARGLIRRPYTIDTWDFEILPGGGPHHEISPETRWGIFHGDNTGMAQSLRMLATLEERVGDPALAGVWRTVADGIMARLNALSWNGGFYTHFVFDQPQIIPGVDVNQQLSLSNAYALNRDVLTQPQKEAIIQSYINRRRPDVFAEWFSIDPAFPAGTFGMGGRNGERPGEYVNGGLMPMVGGELAAGAFRIGRPSYGFAQLDYFWLGMLSKGESYLWYSPDGGAGIGTTETISTDGWGTSSMLMAFVEGAVGVVDQQDNLRVVTVAPQWSHAGLRDAYASVRYAMTNNYVAYRWHQDACWASIEVTGAQAYQIELSIPRDTVGCSGTIQSPNGAVQIIDTAEGQVAIVQLNAPEGTVVVSW
;
A
#
# COMPACT_ATOMS: atom_id res chain seq x y z
N MET A 1 56.26 17.07 -21.28
CA MET A 1 57.32 17.49 -20.34
C MET A 1 56.69 17.73 -18.98
N ARG A 2 57.19 16.96 -17.97
CA ARG A 2 56.88 16.93 -16.52
C ARG A 2 55.62 16.25 -16.07
N LEU A 3 55.82 14.96 -15.70
CA LEU A 3 55.14 14.16 -14.71
C LEU A 3 55.17 14.82 -13.32
N TYR A 4 54.08 14.65 -12.55
CA TYR A 4 54.16 14.49 -11.10
C TYR A 4 53.27 13.33 -10.66
N ARG A 5 53.93 12.26 -10.21
CA ARG A 5 53.39 11.17 -9.41
C ARG A 5 53.24 11.65 -7.97
N TRP A 6 52.09 11.33 -7.32
CA TRP A 6 52.03 11.18 -5.88
C TRP A 6 51.47 9.81 -5.51
N LEU A 7 52.32 9.00 -4.92
CA LEU A 7 51.98 7.82 -4.14
C LEU A 7 51.26 8.29 -2.87
N SER A 8 50.11 7.65 -2.51
CA SER A 8 49.59 7.69 -1.16
C SER A 8 49.46 6.27 -0.64
N ILE A 9 50.12 6.07 0.46
CA ILE A 9 50.28 4.86 1.24
C ILE A 9 48.93 4.45 1.85
N ILE A 10 48.54 3.18 1.63
CA ILE A 10 47.41 2.56 2.31
C ILE A 10 47.91 2.08 3.68
N LEU A 11 47.47 2.72 4.75
CA LEU A 11 47.57 2.18 6.10
C LEU A 11 46.33 1.33 6.38
N PHE A 12 46.50 0.02 6.52
CA PHE A 12 45.54 -0.88 7.12
C PHE A 12 45.44 -0.59 8.62
N GLY A 13 44.40 0.13 9.03
CA GLY A 13 43.98 0.22 10.41
C GLY A 13 42.98 -0.92 10.71
N LEU A 14 43.44 -1.91 11.46
CA LEU A 14 42.54 -2.86 12.14
C LEU A 14 41.72 -2.08 13.19
N GLY A 15 40.55 -1.60 12.81
CA GLY A 15 39.55 -1.10 13.73
C GLY A 15 38.78 -2.27 14.30
N LEU A 16 39.03 -2.59 15.55
CA LEU A 16 38.17 -3.41 16.38
C LEU A 16 36.78 -2.77 16.36
N PHE A 17 35.84 -3.41 15.69
CA PHE A 17 34.42 -3.11 15.83
C PHE A 17 34.00 -3.51 17.24
N THR A 18 34.05 -2.57 18.16
CA THR A 18 33.25 -2.65 19.37
C THR A 18 31.80 -2.50 18.94
N SER A 19 31.03 -3.55 19.08
CA SER A 19 29.58 -3.51 18.98
C SER A 19 29.07 -2.37 19.87
N SER A 20 28.59 -1.30 19.25
CA SER A 20 27.78 -0.30 19.96
C SER A 20 26.57 -1.04 20.53
N PRO A 21 26.22 -0.83 21.79
CA PRO A 21 25.02 -1.42 22.34
C PRO A 21 23.84 -0.91 21.49
N VAL A 22 22.98 -1.84 21.09
CA VAL A 22 21.62 -1.59 20.62
C VAL A 22 21.07 -0.45 21.47
N GLN A 23 20.64 0.64 20.83
CA GLN A 23 19.94 1.70 21.55
C GLN A 23 18.83 1.02 22.34
N SER A 24 19.02 1.02 23.65
CA SER A 24 18.05 0.51 24.58
C SER A 24 16.69 1.11 24.25
N GLU A 25 15.68 0.26 24.13
CA GLU A 25 14.28 0.62 24.16
C GLU A 25 14.12 1.90 25.01
N GLN A 26 13.69 2.99 24.38
CA GLN A 26 13.34 4.19 25.14
C GLN A 26 12.13 3.82 26.00
N GLN A 27 12.39 3.30 27.18
CA GLN A 27 11.39 3.23 28.25
C GLN A 27 11.03 4.67 28.56
N ALA A 28 9.84 5.09 28.11
CA ALA A 28 9.27 6.35 28.54
C ALA A 28 9.12 6.30 30.07
N THR A 29 9.96 7.02 30.79
CA THR A 29 9.85 7.22 32.25
C THR A 29 9.36 8.63 32.47
N ALA A 30 8.26 8.75 33.21
CA ALA A 30 7.73 10.03 33.59
C ALA A 30 8.03 10.28 35.11
N GLU A 31 8.51 11.47 35.46
CA GLU A 31 8.70 11.91 36.83
C GLU A 31 7.56 12.83 37.29
N LEU A 32 7.06 12.63 38.48
CA LEU A 32 5.98 13.41 39.11
C LEU A 32 6.45 14.61 39.92
N ILE A 33 5.67 15.65 39.82
CA ILE A 33 5.53 16.65 40.89
C ILE A 33 4.01 16.77 41.18
N ASP A 34 3.57 16.35 42.40
CA ASP A 34 2.23 16.56 42.98
C ASP A 34 0.98 15.86 42.37
N ALA A 35 1.10 14.83 41.58
CA ALA A 35 -0.03 13.99 41.19
C ALA A 35 0.17 12.51 41.60
N PRO A 36 -0.90 11.77 41.98
CA PRO A 36 -0.77 10.42 42.52
C PRO A 36 -0.34 9.35 41.50
N VAL A 37 -0.30 9.68 40.22
CA VAL A 37 0.21 8.85 39.10
C VAL A 37 0.77 9.77 38.04
N ILE A 38 1.86 9.37 37.38
CA ILE A 38 2.54 10.18 36.39
C ILE A 38 1.86 10.09 35.04
N ALA A 39 1.53 11.25 34.46
CA ALA A 39 1.14 11.35 33.07
C ALA A 39 2.36 11.08 32.15
N VAL A 40 2.29 10.04 31.36
CA VAL A 40 3.24 9.74 30.29
C VAL A 40 2.69 10.36 29.01
N GLY A 41 3.53 10.91 28.16
CA GLY A 41 3.10 11.48 26.87
C GLY A 41 2.48 10.43 25.91
N GLU A 42 2.76 10.55 24.64
CA GLU A 42 2.32 9.59 23.61
C GLU A 42 3.04 8.25 23.76
N VAL A 43 2.29 7.16 23.71
CA VAL A 43 2.80 5.78 23.74
C VAL A 43 2.30 4.98 22.55
N GLN A 44 3.06 3.96 22.15
CA GLN A 44 2.67 3.03 21.10
C GLN A 44 1.98 1.79 21.67
N PRO A 45 1.01 1.20 20.94
CA PRO A 45 0.37 -0.04 21.38
C PRO A 45 1.38 -1.18 21.48
N LEU A 46 1.14 -2.11 22.40
CA LEU A 46 1.97 -3.30 22.69
C LEU A 46 3.43 -3.01 23.09
N MET A 47 3.86 -1.74 23.20
CA MET A 47 5.17 -1.38 23.71
C MET A 47 5.13 -1.33 25.25
N PRO A 48 6.02 -2.06 25.97
CA PRO A 48 6.04 -2.03 27.43
C PRO A 48 6.21 -0.61 27.98
N LEU A 49 5.39 -0.26 28.94
CA LEU A 49 5.41 1.02 29.64
C LEU A 49 5.61 0.80 31.13
N LEU A 50 6.65 1.40 31.71
CA LEU A 50 6.85 1.41 33.16
C LEU A 50 5.99 2.51 33.79
N MET A 51 5.03 2.10 34.59
CA MET A 51 4.16 3.00 35.38
C MET A 51 4.71 3.15 36.78
N ARG A 52 4.94 4.40 37.20
CA ARG A 52 5.29 4.74 38.55
C ARG A 52 4.09 5.35 39.25
N VAL A 53 3.81 4.90 40.44
CA VAL A 53 2.72 5.40 41.30
C VAL A 53 3.32 6.00 42.56
N ALA A 54 2.93 7.25 42.85
CA ALA A 54 3.32 7.93 44.09
C ALA A 54 2.08 8.59 44.68
N ILE A 55 1.56 8.03 45.77
CA ILE A 55 0.39 8.54 46.50
C ILE A 55 0.88 9.21 47.77
N PRO A 56 0.82 10.54 47.92
CA PRO A 56 1.25 11.24 49.11
C PRO A 56 0.54 10.69 50.36
N ASN A 57 1.30 10.31 51.39
CA ASN A 57 0.79 9.66 52.60
C ASN A 57 0.01 8.36 52.34
N GLY A 58 0.27 7.71 51.18
CA GLY A 58 -0.41 6.49 50.76
C GLY A 58 0.00 5.28 51.62
N PRO A 59 -0.81 4.20 51.59
CA PRO A 59 -0.56 3.00 52.34
C PRO A 59 0.64 2.21 51.82
N SER A 60 1.13 1.28 52.63
CA SER A 60 1.95 0.16 52.16
C SER A 60 1.08 -1.07 51.98
N GLY A 61 1.35 -1.86 50.95
CA GLY A 61 0.63 -3.11 50.68
C GLY A 61 0.30 -3.30 49.18
N ASP A 62 -0.39 -4.39 48.90
CA ASP A 62 -0.78 -4.75 47.51
C ASP A 62 -1.86 -3.80 46.99
N VAL A 63 -1.68 -3.39 45.72
CA VAL A 63 -2.64 -2.56 44.97
C VAL A 63 -2.91 -3.13 43.61
N HIS A 64 -4.11 -2.85 43.07
CA HIS A 64 -4.50 -3.11 41.70
C HIS A 64 -4.48 -1.81 40.91
N LEU A 65 -3.68 -1.77 39.85
CA LEU A 65 -3.75 -0.73 38.81
C LEU A 65 -4.68 -1.22 37.72
N VAL A 66 -5.68 -0.42 37.41
CA VAL A 66 -6.62 -0.67 36.29
C VAL A 66 -6.49 0.46 35.28
N ILE A 67 -6.23 0.13 34.04
CA ILE A 67 -6.20 1.09 32.92
C ILE A 67 -7.47 0.94 32.12
N THR A 68 -8.12 2.07 31.84
CA THR A 68 -9.29 2.14 30.93
C THR A 68 -8.98 3.05 29.75
N ASP A 69 -9.45 2.67 28.57
CA ASP A 69 -9.30 3.46 27.35
C ASP A 69 -10.31 4.60 27.24
N SER A 70 -10.27 5.34 26.13
CA SER A 70 -11.15 6.48 25.83
C SER A 70 -12.65 6.11 25.75
N THR A 71 -12.99 4.83 25.63
CA THR A 71 -14.38 4.32 25.64
C THR A 71 -14.83 3.89 27.04
N GLY A 72 -13.93 3.90 28.03
CA GLY A 72 -14.19 3.39 29.37
C GLY A 72 -14.01 1.89 29.53
N SER A 73 -13.53 1.19 28.49
CA SER A 73 -13.24 -0.24 28.55
C SER A 73 -11.94 -0.49 29.30
N MET A 74 -11.93 -1.47 30.22
CA MET A 74 -10.71 -1.92 30.89
C MET A 74 -9.81 -2.63 29.88
N VAL A 75 -8.59 -2.12 29.72
CA VAL A 75 -7.62 -2.61 28.71
C VAL A 75 -6.35 -3.19 29.33
N SER A 76 -6.11 -2.93 30.61
CA SER A 76 -4.99 -3.52 31.35
C SER A 76 -5.29 -3.52 32.84
N ALA A 77 -4.81 -4.55 33.53
CA ALA A 77 -4.79 -4.60 34.98
C ALA A 77 -3.49 -5.24 35.49
N SER A 78 -2.90 -4.71 36.52
CA SER A 78 -1.74 -5.31 37.18
C SER A 78 -1.83 -5.17 38.69
N THR A 79 -1.15 -6.08 39.40
CA THR A 79 -1.05 -6.03 40.87
C THR A 79 0.42 -5.85 41.25
N PHE A 80 0.69 -4.91 42.13
CA PHE A 80 2.04 -4.64 42.62
C PHE A 80 2.00 -4.07 44.05
N VAL A 81 3.17 -3.92 44.67
CA VAL A 81 3.28 -3.46 46.07
C VAL A 81 3.57 -1.97 46.13
N LEU A 82 2.82 -1.23 46.92
CA LEU A 82 3.20 0.11 47.37
C LEU A 82 4.02 0.03 48.68
N ASN A 83 5.07 0.83 48.77
CA ASN A 83 5.85 1.06 49.96
C ASN A 83 5.74 2.55 50.35
N ASN A 84 5.01 2.85 51.41
CA ASN A 84 4.71 4.24 51.83
C ASN A 84 4.17 5.09 50.65
N GLY A 85 3.19 4.54 49.94
CA GLY A 85 2.55 5.18 48.79
C GLY A 85 3.32 5.11 47.47
N ASN A 86 4.52 4.56 47.42
CA ASN A 86 5.34 4.50 46.20
C ASN A 86 5.45 3.07 45.66
N GLY A 87 5.37 2.91 44.36
CA GLY A 87 5.55 1.63 43.68
C GLY A 87 5.66 1.77 42.18
N GLU A 88 6.01 0.70 41.53
CA GLU A 88 6.10 0.66 40.05
C GLU A 88 5.62 -0.68 39.49
N THR A 89 5.09 -0.65 38.28
CA THR A 89 4.68 -1.85 37.52
C THR A 89 4.79 -1.61 36.04
N ALA A 90 5.09 -2.65 35.27
CA ALA A 90 5.04 -2.60 33.80
C ALA A 90 3.63 -2.92 33.32
N ILE A 91 3.17 -2.18 32.34
CA ILE A 91 1.93 -2.45 31.61
C ILE A 91 2.20 -2.56 30.11
N ILE A 92 1.28 -3.16 29.39
CA ILE A 92 1.27 -3.18 27.93
C ILE A 92 0.10 -2.34 27.45
N PRO A 93 0.33 -1.14 26.86
CA PRO A 93 -0.73 -0.28 26.35
C PRO A 93 -1.55 -0.96 25.25
N ARG A 94 -2.87 -0.89 25.34
CA ARG A 94 -3.85 -1.51 24.42
C ARG A 94 -5.13 -0.70 24.34
N GLY A 95 -6.11 -1.18 23.58
CA GLY A 95 -7.45 -0.60 23.49
C GLY A 95 -7.55 0.48 22.40
N ARG A 96 -8.50 1.38 22.54
CA ARG A 96 -8.74 2.45 21.57
C ARG A 96 -7.67 3.54 21.66
N GLY A 97 -7.25 4.07 20.52
CA GLY A 97 -6.39 5.26 20.46
C GLY A 97 -6.98 6.45 21.22
N GLY A 98 -6.14 7.27 21.83
CA GLY A 98 -6.54 8.44 22.60
C GLY A 98 -6.15 8.36 24.08
N LEU A 99 -6.79 9.22 24.90
CA LEU A 99 -6.49 9.35 26.34
C LEU A 99 -6.92 8.11 27.13
N HIS A 100 -6.03 7.67 28.02
CA HIS A 100 -6.28 6.55 28.93
C HIS A 100 -6.30 7.03 30.37
N ARG A 101 -7.09 6.35 31.21
CA ARG A 101 -7.24 6.62 32.64
C ARG A 101 -6.63 5.48 33.44
N ALA A 102 -6.01 5.84 34.56
CA ALA A 102 -5.52 4.90 35.57
C ALA A 102 -6.30 5.03 36.87
N ASP A 103 -6.77 3.91 37.40
CA ASP A 103 -7.36 3.77 38.74
C ASP A 103 -6.46 2.85 39.57
N VAL A 104 -6.05 3.30 40.78
CA VAL A 104 -5.28 2.50 41.74
C VAL A 104 -6.18 2.14 42.88
N TRP A 105 -6.34 0.86 43.15
CA TRP A 105 -7.22 0.32 44.22
C TRP A 105 -6.41 -0.43 45.26
N SER A 106 -6.76 -0.30 46.53
CA SER A 106 -6.23 -1.17 47.58
C SER A 106 -6.72 -2.60 47.38
N ALA A 107 -5.82 -3.55 47.32
CA ALA A 107 -6.18 -4.97 47.18
C ALA A 107 -6.88 -5.53 48.43
N SER A 108 -6.53 -5.02 49.61
CA SER A 108 -7.08 -5.49 50.88
C SER A 108 -8.46 -4.92 51.24
N SER A 109 -8.72 -3.64 50.89
CA SER A 109 -9.97 -2.96 51.25
C SER A 109 -10.93 -2.75 50.08
N GLY A 110 -10.45 -2.87 48.84
CA GLY A 110 -11.21 -2.51 47.63
C GLY A 110 -11.46 -1.01 47.48
N GLN A 111 -10.78 -0.16 48.28
CA GLN A 111 -10.92 1.28 48.20
C GLN A 111 -10.11 1.85 47.03
N LEU A 112 -10.69 2.80 46.31
CA LEU A 112 -9.98 3.61 45.32
C LEU A 112 -9.00 4.54 46.06
N LEU A 113 -7.71 4.40 45.78
CA LEU A 113 -6.64 5.19 46.37
C LEU A 113 -6.27 6.40 45.50
N ALA A 114 -6.30 6.23 44.19
CA ALA A 114 -5.98 7.29 43.23
C ALA A 114 -6.69 7.06 41.88
N ARG A 115 -7.01 8.16 41.21
CA ARG A 115 -7.50 8.19 39.83
C ARG A 115 -6.78 9.28 39.05
N VAL A 116 -6.31 8.96 37.83
CA VAL A 116 -5.66 9.93 36.95
C VAL A 116 -6.25 9.80 35.55
N GLU A 117 -6.91 10.86 35.12
CA GLU A 117 -7.37 11.00 33.74
C GLU A 117 -6.19 11.40 32.84
N GLY A 118 -6.12 10.83 31.66
CA GLY A 118 -5.05 11.13 30.69
C GLY A 118 -3.67 10.69 31.17
N VAL A 119 -3.57 9.55 31.81
CA VAL A 119 -2.29 8.99 32.30
C VAL A 119 -1.29 8.76 31.17
N TYR A 120 -1.78 8.43 29.97
CA TYR A 120 -1.05 8.47 28.71
C TYR A 120 -2.02 8.64 27.54
N THR A 121 -1.48 9.03 26.39
CA THR A 121 -2.20 9.03 25.12
C THR A 121 -1.70 7.86 24.26
N LEU A 122 -2.56 6.88 23.99
CA LEU A 122 -2.25 5.85 23.00
C LEU A 122 -2.33 6.48 21.59
N ALA A 123 -1.17 6.68 20.95
CA ALA A 123 -1.02 7.38 19.70
C ALA A 123 -0.38 6.46 18.63
N PRO A 124 -1.14 5.49 18.09
CA PRO A 124 -0.61 4.54 17.13
C PRO A 124 -0.04 5.25 15.89
N ARG A 125 1.09 4.78 15.37
CA ARG A 125 1.69 5.19 14.11
C ARG A 125 1.95 3.97 13.26
N THR A 126 1.99 4.13 11.94
CA THR A 126 2.46 3.05 11.07
C THR A 126 3.98 2.94 11.21
N MET A 127 4.44 1.85 11.80
CA MET A 127 5.85 1.60 12.08
C MET A 127 6.14 0.11 12.23
N VAL A 128 7.40 -0.23 12.04
CA VAL A 128 7.93 -1.59 12.20
C VAL A 128 9.19 -1.54 13.04
N SER A 129 9.43 -2.57 13.85
CA SER A 129 10.66 -2.76 14.60
C SER A 129 11.05 -4.24 14.53
N THR A 130 12.11 -4.52 13.80
CA THR A 130 12.67 -5.85 13.58
C THR A 130 14.14 -5.94 13.99
N GLY A 131 14.77 -4.80 14.27
CA GLY A 131 16.22 -4.67 14.45
C GLY A 131 16.99 -4.66 13.13
N VAL A 132 16.31 -4.63 11.99
CA VAL A 132 16.92 -4.56 10.66
C VAL A 132 16.57 -3.24 9.99
N GLU A 133 17.56 -2.37 9.79
CA GLU A 133 17.38 -0.99 9.33
C GLU A 133 16.48 -0.84 8.11
N ARG A 134 16.66 -1.69 7.09
CA ARG A 134 15.88 -1.60 5.85
C ARG A 134 14.38 -1.81 6.05
N TYR A 135 13.98 -2.53 7.09
CA TYR A 135 12.57 -2.72 7.43
C TYR A 135 12.08 -1.65 8.41
N ASP A 136 12.90 -1.33 9.42
CA ASP A 136 12.55 -0.36 10.45
C ASP A 136 12.45 1.08 9.90
N GLN A 137 13.24 1.39 8.86
CA GLN A 137 13.26 2.69 8.20
C GLN A 137 12.41 2.75 6.92
N PHE A 138 11.78 1.66 6.49
CA PHE A 138 11.03 1.64 5.22
C PHE A 138 9.88 2.65 5.24
N VAL A 139 9.04 2.63 6.26
CA VAL A 139 7.89 3.55 6.40
C VAL A 139 8.33 5.01 6.52
N PRO A 140 9.23 5.40 7.45
CA PRO A 140 9.68 6.79 7.57
C PRO A 140 10.31 7.34 6.28
N LYS A 141 11.08 6.53 5.58
CA LYS A 141 11.71 6.92 4.31
C LYS A 141 10.69 7.07 3.17
N ALA A 142 9.71 6.16 3.10
CA ALA A 142 8.63 6.26 2.12
C ALA A 142 7.77 7.51 2.37
N GLU A 143 7.43 7.81 3.61
CA GLU A 143 6.74 9.05 4.00
C GLU A 143 7.54 10.29 3.58
N GLN A 144 8.86 10.30 3.83
CA GLN A 144 9.75 11.39 3.40
C GLN A 144 9.72 11.61 1.89
N VAL A 145 9.84 10.54 1.09
CA VAL A 145 9.83 10.62 -0.38
C VAL A 145 8.47 11.09 -0.87
N MET A 146 7.37 10.47 -0.42
CA MET A 146 6.03 10.82 -0.85
C MET A 146 5.63 12.24 -0.43
N GLY A 147 6.13 12.73 0.70
CA GLY A 147 5.95 14.12 1.12
C GLY A 147 6.51 15.15 0.13
N GLY A 148 7.52 14.79 -0.66
CA GLY A 148 8.04 15.62 -1.74
C GLY A 148 7.16 15.71 -2.99
N ALA A 149 6.19 14.80 -3.14
CA ALA A 149 5.21 14.81 -4.23
C ALA A 149 3.91 15.56 -3.88
N TRP A 150 3.81 16.06 -2.68
CA TRP A 150 2.61 16.70 -2.19
C TRP A 150 2.45 18.14 -2.70
N LEU A 151 1.23 18.51 -3.10
CA LEU A 151 0.87 19.84 -3.56
C LEU A 151 -0.37 20.37 -2.85
N GLU A 152 -0.39 21.68 -2.64
CA GLU A 152 -1.60 22.47 -2.41
C GLU A 152 -1.84 23.42 -3.58
N ILE A 153 -3.05 23.41 -4.13
CA ILE A 153 -3.45 24.28 -5.21
C ILE A 153 -4.72 25.06 -4.84
N PRO A 154 -4.82 26.35 -5.20
CA PRO A 154 -6.06 27.09 -5.06
C PRO A 154 -7.17 26.45 -5.93
N PHE A 155 -8.36 26.25 -5.36
CA PHE A 155 -9.51 25.71 -6.07
C PHE A 155 -10.82 26.32 -5.53
N GLY A 156 -11.55 27.03 -6.37
CA GLY A 156 -12.71 27.84 -5.93
C GLY A 156 -12.29 28.86 -4.89
N GLU A 157 -13.00 28.89 -3.75
CA GLU A 157 -12.68 29.78 -2.61
C GLU A 157 -11.71 29.12 -1.60
N GLY A 158 -11.27 27.89 -1.83
CA GLY A 158 -10.44 27.09 -0.93
C GLY A 158 -9.14 26.61 -1.54
N THR A 159 -8.60 25.58 -0.93
CA THR A 159 -7.37 24.90 -1.35
C THR A 159 -7.65 23.41 -1.45
N VAL A 160 -7.10 22.78 -2.48
CA VAL A 160 -7.11 21.33 -2.66
C VAL A 160 -5.71 20.79 -2.41
N ARG A 161 -5.64 19.72 -1.68
CA ARG A 161 -4.41 19.01 -1.36
C ARG A 161 -4.37 17.68 -2.10
N GLY A 162 -3.24 17.36 -2.74
CA GLY A 162 -3.09 16.11 -3.46
C GLY A 162 -1.66 15.82 -3.86
N TYR A 163 -1.47 14.68 -4.50
CA TYR A 163 -0.17 14.21 -4.95
C TYR A 163 0.00 14.47 -6.45
N ARG A 164 1.12 15.08 -6.81
CA ARG A 164 1.47 15.39 -8.21
C ARG A 164 2.04 14.19 -8.93
N SER A 165 2.02 14.25 -10.28
CA SER A 165 2.88 13.41 -11.09
C SER A 165 4.38 13.72 -10.83
N PRO A 166 5.27 12.73 -10.88
CA PRO A 166 6.71 12.97 -10.78
C PRO A 166 7.27 13.86 -11.90
N ASP A 167 6.65 13.82 -13.09
CA ASP A 167 7.10 14.55 -14.29
C ASP A 167 6.31 15.82 -14.57
N SER A 168 5.28 16.13 -13.79
CA SER A 168 4.40 17.27 -14.02
C SER A 168 3.93 17.90 -12.71
N PRO A 169 3.96 19.23 -12.55
CA PRO A 169 3.56 19.90 -11.32
C PRO A 169 2.03 20.04 -11.17
N MET A 170 1.26 19.12 -11.71
CA MET A 170 -0.20 19.07 -11.65
C MET A 170 -0.66 17.86 -10.85
N ILE A 171 -1.85 17.97 -10.25
CA ILE A 171 -2.53 16.84 -9.62
C ILE A 171 -3.35 16.13 -10.68
N TRP A 172 -2.80 15.05 -11.22
CA TRP A 172 -3.51 14.14 -12.11
C TRP A 172 -4.35 13.19 -11.26
N LEU A 173 -5.57 12.87 -11.70
CA LEU A 173 -6.42 11.95 -10.93
C LEU A 173 -5.77 10.57 -10.79
N ARG A 174 -5.16 10.09 -11.86
CA ARG A 174 -4.42 8.82 -11.90
C ARG A 174 -3.32 8.78 -10.84
N ASP A 175 -2.44 9.77 -10.88
CA ASP A 175 -1.31 9.87 -9.95
C ASP A 175 -1.78 9.95 -8.50
N HIS A 176 -2.77 10.81 -8.22
CA HIS A 176 -3.30 10.96 -6.87
C HIS A 176 -3.91 9.67 -6.33
N VAL A 177 -4.78 9.01 -7.10
CA VAL A 177 -5.49 7.80 -6.66
C VAL A 177 -4.53 6.64 -6.40
N TYR A 178 -3.51 6.46 -7.23
CA TYR A 178 -2.50 5.45 -6.98
C TYR A 178 -1.59 5.80 -5.78
N GLN A 179 -1.33 7.08 -5.55
CA GLN A 179 -0.55 7.52 -4.40
C GLN A 179 -1.34 7.43 -3.08
N MET A 180 -2.66 7.54 -3.09
CA MET A 180 -3.50 7.32 -1.90
C MET A 180 -3.25 5.95 -1.24
N ARG A 181 -2.87 4.92 -1.99
CA ARG A 181 -2.65 3.56 -1.51
C ARG A 181 -1.53 3.46 -0.47
N GLY A 182 -0.48 4.28 -0.59
CA GLY A 182 0.58 4.40 0.42
C GLY A 182 0.35 5.55 1.38
N ALA A 183 -0.18 6.68 0.88
CA ALA A 183 -0.41 7.89 1.68
C ALA A 183 -1.35 7.65 2.88
N ARG A 184 -2.32 6.73 2.77
CA ARG A 184 -3.28 6.40 3.82
C ARG A 184 -2.67 6.02 5.17
N TYR A 185 -1.40 5.60 5.19
CA TYR A 185 -0.70 5.21 6.42
C TYR A 185 -0.12 6.38 7.21
N PHE A 186 0.00 7.57 6.61
CA PHE A 186 0.61 8.75 7.25
C PHE A 186 -0.11 10.07 6.94
N ASP A 187 -0.89 10.17 5.84
CA ASP A 187 -1.61 11.39 5.46
C ASP A 187 -3.06 11.35 5.92
N GLY A 188 -3.45 12.33 6.73
CA GLY A 188 -4.81 12.47 7.28
C GLY A 188 -5.79 13.17 6.34
N GLU A 189 -5.38 13.62 5.14
CA GLU A 189 -6.23 14.31 4.18
C GLU A 189 -6.10 13.71 2.78
N LEU A 190 -7.12 12.96 2.36
CA LEU A 190 -7.18 12.27 1.07
C LEU A 190 -8.48 12.55 0.30
N THR A 191 -9.30 13.50 0.76
CA THR A 191 -10.66 13.71 0.25
C THR A 191 -10.81 14.93 -0.64
N SER A 192 -10.07 16.01 -0.38
CA SER A 192 -10.27 17.30 -1.08
C SER A 192 -10.02 17.23 -2.58
N THR A 193 -9.04 16.43 -3.01
CA THR A 193 -8.79 16.18 -4.44
C THR A 193 -9.97 15.44 -5.08
N ILE A 194 -10.51 14.42 -4.43
CA ILE A 194 -11.69 13.68 -4.95
C ILE A 194 -12.92 14.57 -5.01
N ASP A 195 -13.15 15.40 -3.99
CA ASP A 195 -14.24 16.40 -3.99
C ASP A 195 -14.07 17.43 -5.13
N ALA A 196 -12.84 17.85 -5.42
CA ALA A 196 -12.57 18.79 -6.51
C ALA A 196 -12.85 18.16 -7.89
N PHE A 197 -12.42 16.92 -8.12
CA PHE A 197 -12.76 16.21 -9.35
C PHE A 197 -14.27 16.01 -9.49
N ALA A 198 -14.99 15.67 -8.42
CA ALA A 198 -16.44 15.54 -8.44
C ALA A 198 -17.15 16.84 -8.87
N GLN A 199 -16.64 18.01 -8.44
CA GLN A 199 -17.18 19.32 -8.86
C GLN A 199 -16.93 19.60 -10.34
N LEU A 200 -15.89 19.02 -10.92
CA LEU A 200 -15.53 19.19 -12.34
C LEU A 200 -16.12 18.10 -13.24
N GLN A 201 -16.92 17.17 -12.72
CA GLN A 201 -17.55 16.15 -13.56
C GLN A 201 -18.47 16.76 -14.60
N ALA A 202 -18.24 16.43 -15.87
CA ALA A 202 -19.07 16.91 -16.98
C ALA A 202 -20.50 16.33 -16.93
N ALA A 203 -21.43 16.97 -17.63
CA ALA A 203 -22.83 16.54 -17.66
C ALA A 203 -23.03 15.13 -18.24
N ASN A 204 -22.16 14.70 -19.16
CA ASN A 204 -22.17 13.34 -19.71
C ASN A 204 -21.57 12.28 -18.78
N GLY A 205 -20.99 12.68 -17.65
CA GLY A 205 -20.38 11.78 -16.66
C GLY A 205 -18.86 11.64 -16.74
N SER A 206 -18.20 12.21 -17.75
CA SER A 206 -16.75 12.21 -17.88
C SER A 206 -16.07 13.15 -16.88
N PHE A 207 -14.79 12.90 -16.60
CA PHE A 207 -13.97 13.70 -15.72
C PHE A 207 -12.82 14.38 -16.44
N PRO A 208 -12.29 15.52 -15.91
CA PRO A 208 -11.00 16.03 -16.33
C PRO A 208 -9.88 15.08 -15.91
N ASP A 209 -8.80 15.09 -16.64
CA ASP A 209 -7.64 14.24 -16.39
C ASP A 209 -6.78 14.76 -15.23
N TYR A 210 -6.69 16.10 -15.07
CA TYR A 210 -5.94 16.75 -14.00
C TYR A 210 -6.62 18.02 -13.51
N LEU A 211 -6.24 18.48 -12.32
CA LEU A 211 -6.65 19.78 -11.80
C LEU A 211 -5.77 20.87 -12.40
N PRO A 212 -6.37 21.91 -13.04
CA PRO A 212 -5.61 23.00 -13.63
C PRO A 212 -4.89 23.82 -12.56
N ARG A 213 -3.66 24.22 -12.84
CA ARG A 213 -2.81 25.03 -11.97
C ARG A 213 -2.04 26.07 -12.79
N ALA A 214 -2.02 27.33 -12.35
CA ALA A 214 -1.18 28.33 -13.00
C ALA A 214 0.32 27.92 -12.97
N PRO A 215 1.10 28.13 -14.04
CA PRO A 215 0.71 28.72 -15.31
C PRO A 215 -0.01 27.77 -16.29
N TRP A 216 -0.14 26.48 -15.94
CA TRP A 216 -0.80 25.48 -16.80
C TRP A 216 -2.32 25.55 -16.62
N THR A 217 -2.96 26.39 -17.44
CA THR A 217 -4.42 26.62 -17.40
C THR A 217 -5.14 26.04 -18.62
N THR A 218 -4.48 25.13 -19.36
CA THR A 218 -5.09 24.44 -20.49
C THR A 218 -6.27 23.59 -20.05
N THR A 219 -7.22 23.36 -20.94
CA THR A 219 -8.39 22.53 -20.67
C THR A 219 -7.94 21.12 -20.28
N PRO A 220 -8.31 20.62 -19.10
CA PRO A 220 -7.83 19.33 -18.61
C PRO A 220 -8.64 18.14 -19.14
N TYR A 221 -9.59 18.38 -20.05
CA TYR A 221 -10.45 17.34 -20.59
C TYR A 221 -9.85 16.74 -21.86
N ARG A 222 -9.24 15.58 -21.73
CA ARG A 222 -8.77 14.75 -22.85
C ARG A 222 -9.67 13.51 -23.03
N THR A 223 -10.96 13.72 -22.86
CA THR A 223 -11.98 12.67 -22.76
C THR A 223 -11.96 11.61 -23.84
N PRO A 224 -11.73 11.89 -25.14
CA PRO A 224 -11.63 10.81 -26.12
C PRO A 224 -10.36 9.99 -25.98
N VAL A 225 -9.32 10.53 -25.35
CA VAL A 225 -7.98 9.92 -25.25
C VAL A 225 -7.85 9.08 -23.98
N GLU A 226 -8.13 9.67 -22.82
CA GLU A 226 -7.99 8.98 -21.54
C GLU A 226 -9.20 8.08 -21.25
N SER A 227 -8.95 6.84 -20.88
CA SER A 227 -9.98 5.82 -20.68
C SER A 227 -10.08 5.31 -19.24
N ASP A 228 -9.19 5.76 -18.36
CA ASP A 228 -9.10 5.29 -16.99
C ASP A 228 -9.61 6.29 -15.95
N VAL A 229 -9.83 7.53 -16.30
CA VAL A 229 -10.17 8.62 -15.36
C VAL A 229 -11.46 8.33 -14.61
N GLU A 230 -12.47 7.83 -15.30
CA GLU A 230 -13.79 7.50 -14.74
C GLU A 230 -13.71 6.39 -13.70
N PHE A 231 -13.00 5.30 -14.01
CA PHE A 231 -12.88 4.21 -13.04
C PHE A 231 -11.92 4.56 -11.88
N LEU A 232 -10.93 5.41 -12.12
CA LEU A 232 -10.05 5.92 -11.07
C LEU A 232 -10.79 6.82 -10.07
N PHE A 233 -11.76 7.62 -10.53
CA PHE A 233 -12.62 8.36 -9.60
C PHE A 233 -13.36 7.44 -8.63
N ILE A 234 -13.91 6.33 -9.12
CA ILE A 234 -14.58 5.32 -8.27
C ILE A 234 -13.58 4.71 -7.27
N GLN A 235 -12.37 4.38 -7.73
CA GLN A 235 -11.31 3.87 -6.84
C GLN A 235 -10.91 4.88 -5.77
N GLY A 236 -10.80 6.17 -6.13
CA GLY A 236 -10.49 7.24 -5.18
C GLY A 236 -11.55 7.39 -4.10
N VAL A 237 -12.83 7.39 -4.47
CA VAL A 237 -13.94 7.42 -3.49
C VAL A 237 -13.91 6.19 -2.58
N TYR A 238 -13.74 5.00 -3.15
CA TYR A 238 -13.69 3.76 -2.39
C TYR A 238 -12.51 3.74 -1.40
N GLN A 239 -11.32 4.12 -1.85
CA GLN A 239 -10.14 4.16 -0.99
C GLN A 239 -10.30 5.16 0.15
N ALA A 240 -10.80 6.38 -0.12
CA ALA A 240 -11.05 7.37 0.93
C ALA A 240 -12.08 6.86 1.95
N TRP A 241 -13.17 6.24 1.47
CA TRP A 241 -14.18 5.61 2.33
C TRP A 241 -13.57 4.51 3.20
N GLN A 242 -12.78 3.61 2.61
CA GLN A 242 -12.14 2.49 3.32
C GLN A 242 -11.25 2.95 4.47
N VAL A 243 -10.58 4.08 4.32
CA VAL A 243 -9.58 4.56 5.30
C VAL A 243 -10.10 5.62 6.27
N GLY A 244 -11.39 5.97 6.21
CA GLY A 244 -12.00 6.78 7.25
C GLY A 244 -12.80 8.00 6.82
N ALA A 245 -12.95 8.30 5.52
CA ALA A 245 -13.84 9.38 5.08
C ALA A 245 -15.33 9.10 5.42
N GLY A 246 -15.68 7.82 5.60
CA GLY A 246 -16.97 7.38 6.14
C GLY A 246 -18.09 7.30 5.11
N ASP A 247 -19.23 6.76 5.57
CA ASP A 247 -20.39 6.45 4.73
C ASP A 247 -21.02 7.69 4.09
N GLU A 248 -20.97 8.85 4.75
CA GLU A 248 -21.52 10.10 4.22
C GLU A 248 -20.70 10.63 3.04
N PHE A 249 -19.38 10.51 3.10
CA PHE A 249 -18.51 10.84 1.97
C PHE A 249 -18.84 9.96 0.76
N ALA A 250 -18.92 8.65 0.92
CA ALA A 250 -19.26 7.74 -0.15
C ALA A 250 -20.65 8.04 -0.74
N ARG A 251 -21.66 8.27 0.12
CA ARG A 251 -23.03 8.60 -0.29
C ARG A 251 -23.08 9.86 -1.15
N ARG A 252 -22.33 10.90 -0.79
CA ARG A 252 -22.26 12.16 -1.55
C ARG A 252 -21.77 11.96 -2.98
N HIS A 253 -20.91 10.96 -3.22
CA HIS A 253 -20.33 10.69 -4.54
C HIS A 253 -21.02 9.59 -5.34
N MET A 254 -22.03 8.89 -4.79
CA MET A 254 -22.70 7.75 -5.45
C MET A 254 -23.24 8.09 -6.84
N ASP A 255 -23.92 9.23 -6.99
CA ASP A 255 -24.49 9.63 -8.27
C ASP A 255 -23.39 9.95 -9.30
N GLY A 256 -22.30 10.60 -8.86
CA GLY A 256 -21.13 10.86 -9.71
C GLY A 256 -20.49 9.57 -10.21
N MET A 257 -20.32 8.56 -9.35
CA MET A 257 -19.77 7.27 -9.73
C MET A 257 -20.68 6.53 -10.72
N ARG A 258 -21.99 6.53 -10.52
CA ARG A 258 -22.95 5.94 -11.45
C ARG A 258 -22.91 6.58 -12.83
N ARG A 259 -22.81 7.93 -12.89
CA ARG A 259 -22.66 8.66 -14.16
C ARG A 259 -21.33 8.32 -14.86
N ALA A 260 -20.24 8.19 -14.11
CA ALA A 260 -18.94 7.75 -14.64
C ALA A 260 -19.02 6.39 -15.32
N VAL A 261 -19.65 5.41 -14.65
CA VAL A 261 -19.89 4.07 -15.23
C VAL A 261 -20.76 4.18 -16.49
N THR A 262 -21.85 4.96 -16.43
CA THR A 262 -22.75 5.13 -17.57
C THR A 262 -22.00 5.70 -18.77
N TYR A 263 -21.18 6.74 -18.58
CA TYR A 263 -20.33 7.28 -19.63
C TYR A 263 -19.40 6.20 -20.21
N SER A 264 -18.63 5.51 -19.36
CA SER A 264 -17.66 4.51 -19.81
C SER A 264 -18.27 3.34 -20.58
N LEU A 265 -19.53 2.95 -20.27
CA LEU A 265 -20.20 1.80 -20.88
C LEU A 265 -21.16 2.16 -22.04
N GLN A 266 -21.36 3.45 -22.32
CA GLN A 266 -22.33 3.90 -23.33
C GLN A 266 -21.74 4.87 -24.36
N ASP A 267 -20.67 5.59 -24.02
CA ASP A 267 -20.04 6.53 -24.94
C ASP A 267 -19.34 5.77 -26.08
N PRO A 268 -19.65 6.07 -27.35
CA PRO A 268 -19.08 5.36 -28.50
C PRO A 268 -17.55 5.52 -28.63
N TRP A 269 -16.93 6.48 -27.96
CA TRP A 269 -15.49 6.60 -27.88
C TRP A 269 -14.87 5.66 -26.83
N ARG A 270 -15.65 5.23 -25.82
CA ARG A 270 -15.19 4.39 -24.72
C ARG A 270 -15.62 2.94 -24.83
N TRP A 271 -16.79 2.68 -25.38
CA TRP A 271 -17.38 1.35 -25.38
C TRP A 271 -17.37 0.74 -26.77
N ASP A 272 -16.76 -0.42 -26.90
CA ASP A 272 -16.92 -1.27 -28.06
C ASP A 272 -18.15 -2.16 -27.88
N GLU A 273 -19.27 -1.78 -28.48
CA GLU A 273 -20.52 -2.51 -28.38
C GLU A 273 -20.43 -3.95 -28.91
N ALA A 274 -19.63 -4.17 -29.96
CA ALA A 274 -19.49 -5.48 -30.58
C ALA A 274 -18.71 -6.45 -29.68
N ARG A 275 -17.71 -5.97 -28.97
CA ARG A 275 -16.89 -6.76 -28.05
C ARG A 275 -17.38 -6.69 -26.61
N GLY A 276 -18.18 -5.67 -26.23
CA GLY A 276 -18.62 -5.42 -24.86
C GLY A 276 -17.44 -5.11 -23.92
N LEU A 277 -16.48 -4.30 -24.37
CA LEU A 277 -15.24 -3.96 -23.67
C LEU A 277 -14.93 -2.46 -23.79
N ILE A 278 -14.21 -1.93 -22.81
CA ILE A 278 -13.64 -0.58 -22.87
C ILE A 278 -12.57 -0.53 -23.94
N ARG A 279 -12.63 0.50 -24.78
CA ARG A 279 -11.65 0.78 -25.81
C ARG A 279 -10.99 2.14 -25.62
N ARG A 280 -9.79 2.30 -26.15
CA ARG A 280 -9.04 3.55 -26.14
C ARG A 280 -8.28 3.76 -27.45
N PRO A 281 -7.90 5.01 -27.78
CA PRO A 281 -6.88 5.26 -28.78
C PRO A 281 -5.49 5.04 -28.17
N TYR A 282 -4.47 4.99 -29.01
CA TYR A 282 -3.05 4.85 -28.59
C TYR A 282 -2.74 3.52 -27.89
N THR A 283 -1.56 3.37 -27.30
CA THR A 283 -0.99 2.03 -27.10
C THR A 283 -0.56 1.63 -25.74
N ILE A 284 -0.50 2.54 -24.77
CA ILE A 284 -0.07 2.20 -23.42
C ILE A 284 -1.24 2.32 -22.46
N ASP A 285 -1.50 1.27 -21.69
CA ASP A 285 -2.64 1.13 -20.79
C ASP A 285 -2.85 2.31 -19.82
N THR A 286 -1.77 2.94 -19.35
CA THR A 286 -1.82 4.04 -18.42
C THR A 286 -1.31 5.36 -18.99
N TRP A 287 -0.92 5.38 -20.27
CA TRP A 287 -0.46 6.55 -21.02
C TRP A 287 -1.02 6.55 -22.45
N ASP A 288 -1.02 7.70 -23.05
CA ASP A 288 -1.64 8.03 -24.34
C ASP A 288 -0.61 8.26 -25.45
N PHE A 289 0.33 7.34 -25.63
CA PHE A 289 1.38 7.47 -26.63
C PHE A 289 1.06 6.74 -27.95
N GLU A 290 1.27 7.44 -29.06
CA GLU A 290 1.15 6.87 -30.42
C GLU A 290 2.36 5.99 -30.74
N ILE A 291 2.14 4.84 -31.38
CA ILE A 291 3.20 3.90 -31.78
C ILE A 291 3.66 4.05 -33.23
N LEU A 292 3.26 5.10 -33.91
CA LEU A 292 3.65 5.32 -35.30
C LEU A 292 4.83 6.25 -35.44
N PRO A 293 5.79 5.98 -36.32
CA PRO A 293 6.79 6.95 -36.72
C PRO A 293 6.13 8.24 -37.20
N GLY A 294 6.49 9.37 -36.59
CA GLY A 294 5.91 10.67 -36.92
C GLY A 294 4.46 10.84 -36.52
N GLY A 295 3.95 10.00 -35.62
CA GLY A 295 2.61 10.11 -35.05
C GLY A 295 2.32 11.49 -34.49
N GLY A 296 1.07 11.90 -34.59
CA GLY A 296 0.59 13.20 -34.14
C GLY A 296 0.65 13.40 -32.63
N PRO A 297 0.17 14.54 -32.14
CA PRO A 297 0.07 14.77 -30.71
C PRO A 297 -0.76 13.66 -30.05
N HIS A 298 -0.21 13.09 -29.00
CA HIS A 298 -0.79 11.99 -28.24
C HIS A 298 -2.09 12.34 -27.46
N HIS A 299 -2.61 13.52 -27.63
CA HIS A 299 -3.84 14.02 -27.02
C HIS A 299 -4.88 14.48 -28.04
N GLU A 300 -4.66 14.23 -29.34
CA GLU A 300 -5.58 14.57 -30.41
C GLU A 300 -6.09 13.32 -31.13
N ILE A 301 -7.38 13.33 -31.45
CA ILE A 301 -8.02 12.30 -32.25
C ILE A 301 -8.08 12.76 -33.71
N SER A 302 -7.57 11.92 -34.60
CA SER A 302 -7.61 12.11 -36.05
C SER A 302 -8.25 10.90 -36.73
N PRO A 303 -8.54 10.95 -38.03
CA PRO A 303 -9.00 9.79 -38.78
C PRO A 303 -8.00 8.62 -38.79
N GLU A 304 -6.74 8.91 -38.56
CA GLU A 304 -5.64 7.93 -38.53
C GLU A 304 -5.44 7.33 -37.15
N THR A 305 -6.08 7.89 -36.09
CA THR A 305 -5.97 7.38 -34.73
C THR A 305 -6.40 5.93 -34.64
N ARG A 306 -5.54 5.11 -34.05
CA ARG A 306 -5.80 3.69 -33.87
C ARG A 306 -6.54 3.45 -32.57
N TRP A 307 -7.59 2.67 -32.68
CA TRP A 307 -8.41 2.25 -31.55
C TRP A 307 -8.18 0.78 -31.26
N GLY A 308 -8.28 0.42 -30.00
CA GLY A 308 -8.13 -0.97 -29.59
C GLY A 308 -8.59 -1.22 -28.16
N ILE A 309 -8.61 -2.50 -27.82
CA ILE A 309 -8.88 -2.98 -26.47
C ILE A 309 -7.56 -3.18 -25.75
N PHE A 310 -7.42 -2.53 -24.59
CA PHE A 310 -6.28 -2.66 -23.70
C PHE A 310 -6.74 -3.30 -22.40
N HIS A 311 -5.98 -4.28 -21.91
CA HIS A 311 -6.41 -5.07 -20.77
C HIS A 311 -6.38 -4.27 -19.46
N GLY A 312 -5.51 -3.27 -19.34
CA GLY A 312 -5.39 -2.43 -18.14
C GLY A 312 -6.66 -1.65 -17.85
N ASP A 313 -7.26 -1.03 -18.88
CA ASP A 313 -8.52 -0.29 -18.74
C ASP A 313 -9.66 -1.21 -18.33
N ASN A 314 -9.74 -2.39 -18.93
CA ASN A 314 -10.81 -3.35 -18.70
C ASN A 314 -10.70 -4.01 -17.32
N THR A 315 -9.49 -4.39 -16.87
CA THR A 315 -9.27 -4.90 -15.51
C THR A 315 -9.50 -3.83 -14.45
N GLY A 316 -9.12 -2.56 -14.74
CA GLY A 316 -9.38 -1.41 -13.87
C GLY A 316 -10.87 -1.12 -13.73
N MET A 317 -11.62 -1.11 -14.82
CA MET A 317 -13.08 -0.95 -14.78
C MET A 317 -13.77 -2.09 -14.03
N ALA A 318 -13.38 -3.33 -14.28
CA ALA A 318 -13.96 -4.49 -13.57
C ALA A 318 -13.73 -4.41 -12.06
N GLN A 319 -12.53 -4.00 -11.61
CA GLN A 319 -12.26 -3.73 -10.21
C GLN A 319 -13.17 -2.63 -9.66
N SER A 320 -13.27 -1.51 -10.36
CA SER A 320 -14.04 -0.34 -9.91
C SER A 320 -15.53 -0.62 -9.84
N LEU A 321 -16.06 -1.45 -10.73
CA LEU A 321 -17.45 -1.93 -10.64
C LEU A 321 -17.68 -2.79 -9.39
N ARG A 322 -16.73 -3.61 -8.98
CA ARG A 322 -16.82 -4.38 -7.74
C ARG A 322 -16.72 -3.49 -6.50
N MET A 323 -15.86 -2.46 -6.53
CA MET A 323 -15.78 -1.45 -5.49
C MET A 323 -17.08 -0.65 -5.38
N LEU A 324 -17.65 -0.22 -6.51
CA LEU A 324 -18.95 0.44 -6.55
C LEU A 324 -20.05 -0.47 -6.00
N ALA A 325 -20.06 -1.75 -6.35
CA ALA A 325 -21.02 -2.72 -5.81
C ALA A 325 -20.96 -2.81 -4.28
N THR A 326 -19.77 -2.77 -3.70
CA THR A 326 -19.59 -2.74 -2.24
C THR A 326 -20.15 -1.46 -1.63
N LEU A 327 -19.94 -0.30 -2.27
CA LEU A 327 -20.51 0.97 -1.81
C LEU A 327 -22.05 1.02 -1.98
N GLU A 328 -22.58 0.41 -3.05
CA GLU A 328 -24.04 0.28 -3.23
C GLU A 328 -24.70 -0.54 -2.10
N GLU A 329 -24.09 -1.64 -1.69
CA GLU A 329 -24.56 -2.43 -0.55
C GLU A 329 -24.49 -1.65 0.77
N ARG A 330 -23.47 -0.80 0.90
CA ARG A 330 -23.20 -0.08 2.14
C ARG A 330 -24.05 1.17 2.30
N VAL A 331 -24.15 2.00 1.26
CA VAL A 331 -24.71 3.36 1.34
C VAL A 331 -25.64 3.74 0.19
N GLY A 332 -25.73 2.90 -0.85
CA GLY A 332 -26.49 3.15 -2.06
C GLY A 332 -27.72 2.26 -2.22
N ASP A 333 -27.87 1.67 -3.40
CA ASP A 333 -28.93 0.74 -3.76
C ASP A 333 -28.40 -0.70 -3.87
N PRO A 334 -28.68 -1.59 -2.92
CA PRO A 334 -28.21 -2.97 -2.95
C PRO A 334 -28.61 -3.75 -4.22
N ALA A 335 -29.70 -3.36 -4.90
CA ALA A 335 -30.12 -4.00 -6.14
C ALA A 335 -29.11 -3.75 -7.28
N LEU A 336 -28.49 -2.57 -7.31
CA LEU A 336 -27.47 -2.23 -8.30
C LEU A 336 -26.16 -2.97 -8.05
N ALA A 337 -25.86 -3.38 -6.83
CA ALA A 337 -24.63 -4.11 -6.52
C ALA A 337 -24.50 -5.41 -7.34
N GLY A 338 -25.58 -6.18 -7.45
CA GLY A 338 -25.62 -7.37 -8.29
C GLY A 338 -25.44 -7.08 -9.78
N VAL A 339 -25.98 -5.95 -10.25
CA VAL A 339 -25.80 -5.49 -11.65
C VAL A 339 -24.33 -5.20 -11.92
N TRP A 340 -23.68 -4.40 -11.06
CA TRP A 340 -22.27 -4.03 -11.25
C TRP A 340 -21.33 -5.23 -11.22
N ARG A 341 -21.55 -6.20 -10.32
CA ARG A 341 -20.77 -7.44 -10.31
C ARG A 341 -20.97 -8.25 -11.61
N THR A 342 -22.20 -8.35 -12.09
CA THR A 342 -22.48 -9.05 -13.36
C THR A 342 -21.80 -8.40 -14.55
N VAL A 343 -21.79 -7.06 -14.60
CA VAL A 343 -21.08 -6.31 -15.65
C VAL A 343 -19.56 -6.55 -15.55
N ALA A 344 -18.99 -6.47 -14.35
CA ALA A 344 -17.57 -6.73 -14.11
C ALA A 344 -17.17 -8.14 -14.57
N ASP A 345 -17.93 -9.15 -14.18
CA ASP A 345 -17.67 -10.55 -14.56
C ASP A 345 -17.79 -10.75 -16.08
N GLY A 346 -18.77 -10.08 -16.71
CA GLY A 346 -18.93 -10.06 -18.15
C GLY A 346 -17.75 -9.43 -18.89
N ILE A 347 -17.23 -8.30 -18.42
CA ILE A 347 -16.01 -7.66 -18.94
C ILE A 347 -14.84 -8.65 -18.84
N MET A 348 -14.61 -9.24 -17.66
CA MET A 348 -13.50 -10.16 -17.47
C MET A 348 -13.60 -11.44 -18.33
N ALA A 349 -14.79 -12.00 -18.49
CA ALA A 349 -15.00 -13.17 -19.34
C ALA A 349 -14.64 -12.87 -20.82
N ARG A 350 -15.08 -11.73 -21.34
CA ARG A 350 -14.79 -11.31 -22.71
C ARG A 350 -13.32 -10.93 -22.90
N LEU A 351 -12.72 -10.25 -21.93
CA LEU A 351 -11.30 -9.90 -21.96
C LEU A 351 -10.42 -11.17 -21.93
N ASN A 352 -10.74 -12.14 -21.09
CA ASN A 352 -10.03 -13.42 -21.05
C ASN A 352 -10.07 -14.14 -22.41
N ALA A 353 -11.22 -14.15 -23.07
CA ALA A 353 -11.36 -14.77 -24.38
C ALA A 353 -10.60 -14.02 -25.48
N LEU A 354 -10.45 -12.71 -25.35
CA LEU A 354 -9.82 -11.86 -26.37
C LEU A 354 -8.30 -11.76 -26.24
N SER A 355 -7.79 -11.62 -25.00
CA SER A 355 -6.45 -11.08 -24.73
C SER A 355 -5.57 -11.99 -23.87
N TRP A 356 -6.11 -13.02 -23.20
CA TRP A 356 -5.31 -13.93 -22.38
C TRP A 356 -4.56 -14.95 -23.25
N ASN A 357 -3.20 -14.95 -23.19
CA ASN A 357 -2.36 -15.83 -24.03
C ASN A 357 -1.86 -17.10 -23.31
N GLY A 358 -2.33 -17.35 -22.09
CA GLY A 358 -1.91 -18.48 -21.26
C GLY A 358 -0.87 -18.12 -20.19
N GLY A 359 -0.13 -17.02 -20.34
CA GLY A 359 0.85 -16.53 -19.38
C GLY A 359 0.51 -15.15 -18.83
N PHE A 360 -0.09 -14.30 -19.64
CA PHE A 360 -0.44 -12.92 -19.31
C PHE A 360 -1.44 -12.38 -20.33
N TYR A 361 -1.97 -11.17 -20.11
CA TYR A 361 -2.76 -10.47 -21.13
C TYR A 361 -1.84 -9.82 -22.15
N THR A 362 -2.13 -10.04 -23.44
CA THR A 362 -1.47 -9.31 -24.53
C THR A 362 -1.70 -7.82 -24.36
N HIS A 363 -0.70 -7.02 -24.70
CA HIS A 363 -0.69 -5.58 -24.47
C HIS A 363 -1.94 -4.90 -25.00
N PHE A 364 -2.28 -5.14 -26.28
CA PHE A 364 -3.46 -4.56 -26.92
C PHE A 364 -4.02 -5.49 -28.03
N VAL A 365 -5.29 -5.26 -28.37
CA VAL A 365 -5.96 -5.82 -29.55
C VAL A 365 -6.60 -4.68 -30.34
N PHE A 366 -6.00 -4.28 -31.43
CA PHE A 366 -6.50 -3.21 -32.28
C PHE A 366 -7.81 -3.57 -32.99
N ASP A 367 -8.64 -2.57 -33.30
CA ASP A 367 -9.88 -2.72 -34.08
C ASP A 367 -9.61 -3.17 -35.48
N GLN A 368 -8.51 -2.69 -36.08
CA GLN A 368 -8.01 -3.14 -37.37
C GLN A 368 -6.66 -3.82 -37.18
N PRO A 369 -6.41 -4.98 -37.76
CA PRO A 369 -5.12 -5.66 -37.70
C PRO A 369 -3.98 -4.72 -38.09
N GLN A 370 -2.97 -4.63 -37.23
CA GLN A 370 -1.80 -3.80 -37.43
C GLN A 370 -0.54 -4.64 -37.33
N ILE A 371 0.34 -4.48 -38.32
CA ILE A 371 1.68 -5.06 -38.26
C ILE A 371 2.65 -3.96 -37.89
N ILE A 372 3.28 -4.12 -36.73
CA ILE A 372 4.34 -3.22 -36.27
C ILE A 372 5.68 -3.96 -36.52
N PRO A 373 6.51 -3.46 -37.44
CA PRO A 373 7.76 -4.14 -37.77
C PRO A 373 8.64 -4.40 -36.52
N GLY A 374 9.05 -5.65 -36.34
CA GLY A 374 9.89 -6.05 -35.22
C GLY A 374 9.15 -6.26 -33.89
N VAL A 375 7.81 -6.22 -33.91
CA VAL A 375 6.98 -6.42 -32.68
C VAL A 375 6.08 -7.63 -32.87
N ASP A 376 6.17 -8.58 -31.94
CA ASP A 376 5.13 -9.60 -31.72
C ASP A 376 4.34 -9.20 -30.46
N VAL A 377 3.15 -8.67 -30.64
CA VAL A 377 2.29 -8.20 -29.56
C VAL A 377 1.92 -9.30 -28.55
N ASN A 378 1.91 -10.57 -28.98
CA ASN A 378 1.64 -11.70 -28.10
C ASN A 378 2.79 -11.98 -27.12
N GLN A 379 3.96 -11.44 -27.38
CA GLN A 379 5.13 -11.55 -26.50
C GLN A 379 5.34 -10.30 -25.61
N GLN A 380 4.60 -9.23 -25.86
CA GLN A 380 4.74 -8.00 -25.09
C GLN A 380 3.98 -8.07 -23.76
N LEU A 381 4.74 -8.06 -22.66
CA LEU A 381 4.24 -7.98 -21.30
C LEU A 381 4.22 -6.52 -20.85
N SER A 382 3.05 -5.90 -20.76
CA SER A 382 2.89 -4.52 -20.33
C SER A 382 2.67 -4.41 -18.82
N LEU A 383 2.97 -3.25 -18.28
CA LEU A 383 2.89 -2.93 -16.84
C LEU A 383 1.52 -3.22 -16.22
N SER A 384 0.43 -3.11 -16.98
CA SER A 384 -0.92 -3.37 -16.47
C SER A 384 -1.17 -4.82 -16.08
N ASN A 385 -0.30 -5.77 -16.53
CA ASN A 385 -0.32 -7.13 -16.00
C ASN A 385 0.09 -7.18 -14.51
N ALA A 386 1.05 -6.35 -14.09
CA ALA A 386 1.39 -6.23 -12.67
C ALA A 386 0.23 -5.62 -11.87
N TYR A 387 -0.42 -4.58 -12.39
CA TYR A 387 -1.62 -4.01 -11.76
C TYR A 387 -2.76 -5.02 -11.62
N ALA A 388 -2.99 -5.86 -12.63
CA ALA A 388 -4.05 -6.87 -12.62
C ALA A 388 -3.90 -7.87 -11.45
N LEU A 389 -2.66 -8.15 -10.98
CA LEU A 389 -2.40 -9.01 -9.82
C LEU A 389 -3.14 -8.56 -8.56
N ASN A 390 -3.33 -7.24 -8.39
CA ASN A 390 -3.87 -6.61 -7.19
C ASN A 390 -5.28 -6.04 -7.38
N ARG A 391 -5.92 -6.28 -8.53
CA ARG A 391 -7.26 -5.79 -8.86
C ARG A 391 -8.40 -6.74 -8.49
N ASP A 392 -8.10 -7.87 -7.92
CA ASP A 392 -9.07 -8.88 -7.49
C ASP A 392 -10.01 -9.39 -8.59
N VAL A 393 -9.49 -9.41 -9.82
CA VAL A 393 -10.20 -9.83 -11.03
C VAL A 393 -9.63 -11.10 -11.66
N LEU A 394 -8.49 -11.58 -11.16
CA LEU A 394 -7.78 -12.75 -11.68
C LEU A 394 -8.00 -13.97 -10.80
N THR A 395 -7.98 -15.15 -11.44
CA THR A 395 -7.86 -16.42 -10.75
C THR A 395 -6.45 -16.64 -10.21
N GLN A 396 -6.29 -17.48 -9.19
CA GLN A 396 -4.98 -17.83 -8.64
C GLN A 396 -4.00 -18.34 -9.71
N PRO A 397 -4.36 -19.28 -10.63
CA PRO A 397 -3.46 -19.69 -11.71
C PRO A 397 -3.03 -18.55 -12.64
N GLN A 398 -3.90 -17.58 -12.91
CA GLN A 398 -3.55 -16.42 -13.73
C GLN A 398 -2.52 -15.52 -13.01
N LYS A 399 -2.71 -15.28 -11.72
CA LYS A 399 -1.74 -14.51 -10.92
C LYS A 399 -0.37 -15.18 -10.92
N GLU A 400 -0.33 -16.50 -10.71
CA GLU A 400 0.91 -17.30 -10.76
C GLU A 400 1.59 -17.24 -12.12
N ALA A 401 0.82 -17.36 -13.21
CA ALA A 401 1.34 -17.28 -14.58
C ALA A 401 1.95 -15.91 -14.90
N ILE A 402 1.31 -14.82 -14.46
CA ILE A 402 1.83 -13.46 -14.62
C ILE A 402 3.15 -13.30 -13.87
N ILE A 403 3.19 -13.62 -12.58
CA ILE A 403 4.44 -13.54 -11.78
C ILE A 403 5.54 -14.38 -12.43
N GLN A 404 5.23 -15.60 -12.87
CA GLN A 404 6.22 -16.44 -13.56
C GLN A 404 6.70 -15.83 -14.87
N SER A 405 5.83 -15.12 -15.59
CA SER A 405 6.18 -14.41 -16.83
C SER A 405 7.17 -13.27 -16.60
N TYR A 406 7.05 -12.55 -15.47
CA TYR A 406 8.06 -11.55 -15.05
C TYR A 406 9.37 -12.22 -14.63
N ILE A 407 9.32 -13.26 -13.81
CA ILE A 407 10.52 -14.02 -13.37
C ILE A 407 11.31 -14.55 -14.59
N ASN A 408 10.63 -15.07 -15.61
CA ASN A 408 11.25 -15.59 -16.82
C ASN A 408 11.94 -14.52 -17.68
N ARG A 409 11.64 -13.24 -17.43
CA ARG A 409 12.26 -12.08 -18.11
C ARG A 409 13.47 -11.51 -17.36
N ARG A 410 13.81 -12.10 -16.19
CA ARG A 410 15.04 -11.73 -15.48
C ARG A 410 16.25 -11.95 -16.38
N ARG A 411 17.10 -10.94 -16.47
CA ARG A 411 18.33 -10.97 -17.24
C ARG A 411 19.42 -10.13 -16.57
N PRO A 412 20.72 -10.41 -16.83
CA PRO A 412 21.82 -9.76 -16.13
C PRO A 412 22.00 -8.26 -16.41
N ASP A 413 21.42 -7.76 -17.50
CA ASP A 413 21.51 -6.37 -17.94
C ASP A 413 20.46 -5.45 -17.32
N VAL A 414 19.58 -6.00 -16.43
CA VAL A 414 18.58 -5.22 -15.72
C VAL A 414 18.68 -5.49 -14.20
N PHE A 415 18.48 -4.48 -13.40
CA PHE A 415 18.53 -4.64 -11.94
C PHE A 415 17.25 -5.24 -11.35
N ALA A 416 16.09 -5.10 -12.05
CA ALA A 416 14.80 -5.64 -11.65
C ALA A 416 13.88 -5.86 -12.86
N GLU A 417 12.81 -6.64 -12.71
CA GLU A 417 11.84 -6.94 -13.78
C GLU A 417 10.68 -5.91 -13.84
N TRP A 418 10.95 -4.63 -13.61
CA TRP A 418 9.93 -3.58 -13.48
C TRP A 418 9.55 -2.91 -14.79
N PHE A 419 9.56 -3.67 -15.88
CA PHE A 419 9.35 -3.13 -17.22
C PHE A 419 8.00 -2.44 -17.38
N SER A 420 8.00 -1.25 -17.98
CA SER A 420 6.77 -0.64 -18.50
C SER A 420 6.18 -1.50 -19.62
N ILE A 421 7.04 -2.04 -20.48
CA ILE A 421 6.71 -3.06 -21.49
C ILE A 421 7.96 -3.88 -21.83
N ASP A 422 7.82 -5.20 -22.00
CA ASP A 422 8.92 -6.08 -22.42
C ASP A 422 8.42 -7.19 -23.36
N PRO A 423 9.05 -7.39 -24.56
CA PRO A 423 10.08 -6.55 -25.14
C PRO A 423 9.57 -5.15 -25.52
N ALA A 424 10.46 -4.18 -25.46
CA ALA A 424 10.20 -2.81 -25.87
C ALA A 424 9.93 -2.73 -27.38
N PHE A 425 9.25 -1.66 -27.80
CA PHE A 425 9.11 -1.33 -29.22
C PHE A 425 10.47 -0.92 -29.81
N PRO A 426 10.78 -1.28 -31.07
CA PRO A 426 11.98 -0.82 -31.76
C PRO A 426 12.09 0.70 -31.79
N ALA A 427 13.32 1.21 -31.79
CA ALA A 427 13.58 2.66 -31.85
C ALA A 427 12.86 3.30 -33.06
N GLY A 428 12.25 4.46 -32.86
CA GLY A 428 11.50 5.18 -33.87
C GLY A 428 10.07 4.65 -34.14
N THR A 429 9.60 3.68 -33.36
CA THR A 429 8.21 3.19 -33.42
C THR A 429 7.24 4.14 -32.70
N PHE A 430 7.66 4.73 -31.57
CA PHE A 430 6.87 5.73 -30.87
C PHE A 430 6.94 7.10 -31.54
N GLY A 431 5.80 7.73 -31.76
CA GLY A 431 5.69 8.99 -32.45
C GLY A 431 5.88 10.25 -31.59
N MET A 432 6.69 10.19 -30.56
CA MET A 432 6.85 11.31 -29.61
C MET A 432 7.81 12.42 -30.05
N GLY A 433 8.38 12.35 -31.26
CA GLY A 433 9.15 13.44 -31.85
C GLY A 433 10.39 13.85 -31.05
N GLY A 434 11.21 12.90 -30.57
CA GLY A 434 12.46 13.17 -29.88
C GLY A 434 12.33 13.42 -28.39
N ARG A 435 11.25 12.98 -27.75
CA ARG A 435 11.11 12.95 -26.29
C ARG A 435 11.66 11.64 -25.71
N ASN A 436 12.00 11.63 -24.42
CA ASN A 436 12.28 10.40 -23.67
C ASN A 436 11.08 9.46 -23.78
N GLY A 437 11.33 8.17 -23.97
CA GLY A 437 10.29 7.15 -24.15
C GLY A 437 10.18 6.59 -25.56
N GLU A 438 10.94 7.11 -26.52
CA GLU A 438 11.03 6.57 -27.86
C GLU A 438 12.02 5.41 -27.98
N ARG A 439 13.06 5.41 -27.16
CA ARG A 439 14.12 4.39 -27.21
C ARG A 439 13.76 3.18 -26.36
N PRO A 440 14.13 1.99 -26.81
CA PRO A 440 14.03 0.80 -25.98
C PRO A 440 14.76 0.96 -24.64
N GLY A 441 14.10 0.66 -23.53
CA GLY A 441 14.64 0.80 -22.18
C GLY A 441 14.37 2.14 -21.52
N GLU A 442 13.68 3.07 -22.18
CA GLU A 442 13.33 4.38 -21.64
C GLU A 442 11.83 4.51 -21.39
N TYR A 443 11.47 5.14 -20.27
CA TYR A 443 10.11 5.54 -19.86
C TYR A 443 9.06 4.45 -20.16
N VAL A 444 8.05 4.78 -20.99
CA VAL A 444 6.96 3.83 -21.36
C VAL A 444 7.40 2.76 -22.36
N ASN A 445 8.58 2.89 -22.95
CA ASN A 445 9.12 1.92 -23.92
C ASN A 445 10.17 0.99 -23.29
N GLY A 446 9.83 0.37 -22.19
CA GLY A 446 10.69 -0.62 -21.52
C GLY A 446 11.52 -0.07 -20.36
N GLY A 447 11.29 1.18 -19.92
CA GLY A 447 11.85 1.72 -18.70
C GLY A 447 11.39 0.92 -17.48
N LEU A 448 12.24 0.83 -16.46
CA LEU A 448 11.96 0.12 -15.22
C LEU A 448 11.26 1.05 -14.24
N MET A 449 10.04 0.72 -13.84
CA MET A 449 9.19 1.59 -13.04
C MET A 449 8.95 1.03 -11.64
N PRO A 450 9.29 1.77 -10.56
CA PRO A 450 9.10 1.31 -9.18
C PRO A 450 7.64 0.92 -8.87
N MET A 451 6.65 1.57 -9.49
CA MET A 451 5.26 1.19 -9.33
C MET A 451 4.97 -0.25 -9.79
N VAL A 452 5.60 -0.70 -10.87
CA VAL A 452 5.50 -2.09 -11.35
C VAL A 452 6.11 -3.04 -10.32
N GLY A 453 7.27 -2.67 -9.76
CA GLY A 453 7.93 -3.43 -8.70
C GLY A 453 7.05 -3.60 -7.46
N GLY A 454 6.36 -2.54 -7.02
CA GLY A 454 5.43 -2.60 -5.89
C GLY A 454 4.22 -3.50 -6.17
N GLU A 455 3.64 -3.43 -7.39
CA GLU A 455 2.55 -4.33 -7.78
C GLU A 455 2.99 -5.80 -7.84
N LEU A 456 4.19 -6.07 -8.33
CA LEU A 456 4.77 -7.41 -8.34
C LEU A 456 5.04 -7.93 -6.93
N ALA A 457 5.58 -7.09 -6.04
CA ALA A 457 5.81 -7.46 -4.64
C ALA A 457 4.50 -7.80 -3.93
N ALA A 458 3.49 -6.93 -4.03
CA ALA A 458 2.18 -7.16 -3.42
C ALA A 458 1.51 -8.44 -3.96
N GLY A 459 1.52 -8.61 -5.29
CA GLY A 459 0.99 -9.81 -5.96
C GLY A 459 1.71 -11.09 -5.50
N ALA A 460 3.04 -11.04 -5.36
CA ALA A 460 3.85 -12.16 -4.92
C ALA A 460 3.50 -12.60 -3.49
N PHE A 461 3.40 -11.67 -2.55
CA PHE A 461 2.96 -11.98 -1.19
C PHE A 461 1.57 -12.64 -1.18
N ARG A 462 0.62 -12.11 -1.96
CA ARG A 462 -0.75 -12.63 -2.04
C ARG A 462 -0.87 -14.04 -2.63
N ILE A 463 0.08 -14.47 -3.47
CA ILE A 463 0.09 -15.83 -4.03
C ILE A 463 1.01 -16.79 -3.29
N GLY A 464 1.55 -16.41 -2.12
CA GLY A 464 2.43 -17.25 -1.31
C GLY A 464 3.84 -17.42 -1.90
N ARG A 465 4.38 -16.36 -2.53
CA ARG A 465 5.79 -16.25 -2.99
C ARG A 465 6.52 -15.11 -2.29
N PRO A 466 6.57 -15.11 -0.94
CA PRO A 466 7.14 -14.00 -0.18
C PRO A 466 8.61 -13.74 -0.49
N SER A 467 9.42 -14.75 -0.81
CA SER A 467 10.83 -14.56 -1.17
C SER A 467 10.99 -13.65 -2.41
N TYR A 468 10.12 -13.78 -3.42
CA TYR A 468 10.11 -12.90 -4.56
C TYR A 468 9.63 -11.48 -4.18
N GLY A 469 8.61 -11.39 -3.32
CA GLY A 469 8.11 -10.11 -2.79
C GLY A 469 9.21 -9.33 -2.05
N PHE A 470 9.92 -9.97 -1.12
CA PHE A 470 11.06 -9.35 -0.43
C PHE A 470 12.18 -8.91 -1.37
N ALA A 471 12.49 -9.71 -2.41
CA ALA A 471 13.50 -9.32 -3.38
C ALA A 471 13.15 -7.99 -4.09
N GLN A 472 11.87 -7.76 -4.44
CA GLN A 472 11.43 -6.50 -5.04
C GLN A 472 11.57 -5.32 -4.05
N LEU A 473 11.19 -5.52 -2.78
CA LEU A 473 11.35 -4.51 -1.74
C LEU A 473 12.84 -4.19 -1.47
N ASP A 474 13.71 -5.21 -1.47
CA ASP A 474 15.16 -5.04 -1.29
C ASP A 474 15.79 -4.28 -2.47
N TYR A 475 15.38 -4.54 -3.72
CA TYR A 475 15.83 -3.74 -4.88
C TYR A 475 15.46 -2.26 -4.73
N PHE A 476 14.22 -1.99 -4.31
CA PHE A 476 13.76 -0.63 -4.09
C PHE A 476 14.52 0.06 -2.93
N TRP A 477 14.70 -0.64 -1.82
CA TRP A 477 15.47 -0.11 -0.69
C TRP A 477 16.90 0.24 -1.09
N LEU A 478 17.63 -0.73 -1.66
CA LEU A 478 19.05 -0.57 -1.97
C LEU A 478 19.30 0.45 -3.09
N GLY A 479 18.46 0.46 -4.10
CA GLY A 479 18.62 1.34 -5.26
C GLY A 479 18.16 2.77 -5.02
N MET A 480 17.15 2.98 -4.18
CA MET A 480 16.36 4.22 -4.16
C MET A 480 16.06 4.70 -2.74
N LEU A 481 15.22 4.00 -2.01
CA LEU A 481 14.62 4.49 -0.78
C LEU A 481 15.64 4.80 0.32
N SER A 482 16.71 4.01 0.45
CA SER A 482 17.80 4.27 1.39
C SER A 482 18.49 5.62 1.16
N LYS A 483 18.49 6.08 -0.09
CA LYS A 483 19.05 7.39 -0.50
C LYS A 483 18.04 8.54 -0.28
N GLY A 484 16.76 8.24 0.02
CA GLY A 484 15.70 9.23 0.15
C GLY A 484 15.21 9.76 -1.20
N GLU A 485 15.33 8.96 -2.26
CA GLU A 485 14.90 9.32 -3.61
C GLU A 485 14.13 8.18 -4.28
N SER A 486 13.29 8.52 -5.24
CA SER A 486 12.66 7.64 -6.23
C SER A 486 12.33 8.47 -7.46
N TYR A 487 12.52 7.91 -8.64
CA TYR A 487 12.13 8.51 -9.91
C TYR A 487 11.04 7.65 -10.57
N LEU A 488 10.25 8.25 -11.45
CA LEU A 488 9.15 7.58 -12.15
C LEU A 488 9.61 6.32 -12.89
N TRP A 489 10.81 6.38 -13.49
CA TRP A 489 11.41 5.27 -14.19
C TRP A 489 12.93 5.30 -14.13
N TYR A 490 13.54 4.19 -14.45
CA TYR A 490 14.99 3.98 -14.52
C TYR A 490 15.33 3.26 -15.82
N SER A 491 16.51 3.58 -16.38
CA SER A 491 17.07 2.77 -17.47
C SER A 491 17.47 1.37 -16.97
N PRO A 492 17.65 0.38 -17.85
CA PRO A 492 18.01 -0.99 -17.48
C PRO A 492 19.23 -1.09 -16.56
N ASP A 493 20.23 -0.22 -16.74
CA ASP A 493 21.47 -0.13 -15.95
C ASP A 493 21.30 0.59 -14.60
N GLY A 494 20.11 1.07 -14.29
CA GLY A 494 19.77 1.75 -13.03
C GLY A 494 19.93 3.27 -13.05
N GLY A 495 20.19 3.87 -14.20
CA GLY A 495 20.23 5.33 -14.36
C GLY A 495 18.82 5.92 -14.17
N ALA A 496 18.71 6.98 -13.33
CA ALA A 496 17.44 7.65 -13.09
C ALA A 496 16.90 8.35 -14.36
N GLY A 497 15.64 8.13 -14.68
CA GLY A 497 14.97 8.75 -15.82
C GLY A 497 14.52 10.17 -15.51
N ILE A 498 15.06 11.14 -16.22
CA ILE A 498 14.67 12.54 -16.12
C ILE A 498 13.96 12.92 -17.42
N GLY A 499 12.60 12.93 -17.39
CA GLY A 499 11.78 13.17 -18.56
C GLY A 499 11.65 14.64 -18.95
N THR A 500 11.50 15.52 -17.96
CA THR A 500 11.29 16.97 -18.16
C THR A 500 12.05 17.79 -17.12
N THR A 501 12.09 19.11 -17.30
CA THR A 501 12.65 20.03 -16.29
C THR A 501 11.82 20.05 -15.00
N GLU A 502 10.60 19.52 -15.04
CA GLU A 502 9.68 19.43 -13.90
C GLU A 502 9.78 18.08 -13.15
N THR A 503 10.64 17.17 -13.62
CA THR A 503 10.86 15.86 -12.97
C THR A 503 11.44 16.07 -11.58
N ILE A 504 10.83 15.39 -10.59
CA ILE A 504 11.28 15.38 -9.19
C ILE A 504 11.85 14.01 -8.82
N SER A 505 12.75 14.00 -7.84
CA SER A 505 13.35 12.77 -7.29
C SER A 505 12.49 12.14 -6.18
N THR A 506 11.24 12.53 -6.07
CA THR A 506 10.30 12.10 -5.04
C THR A 506 9.05 11.53 -5.71
N ASP A 507 9.25 10.47 -6.51
CA ASP A 507 8.16 9.72 -7.13
C ASP A 507 7.25 9.10 -6.06
N GLY A 508 6.10 9.72 -5.85
CA GLY A 508 5.12 9.24 -4.89
C GLY A 508 4.36 8.01 -5.40
N TRP A 509 4.22 7.81 -6.71
CA TRP A 509 3.47 6.69 -7.27
C TRP A 509 4.20 5.35 -7.04
N GLY A 510 5.47 5.25 -7.45
CA GLY A 510 6.27 4.06 -7.21
C GLY A 510 6.48 3.79 -5.73
N THR A 511 6.78 4.84 -4.94
CA THR A 511 6.96 4.73 -3.49
C THR A 511 5.69 4.27 -2.79
N SER A 512 4.51 4.77 -3.20
CA SER A 512 3.20 4.34 -2.67
C SER A 512 2.94 2.85 -2.92
N SER A 513 3.20 2.39 -4.15
CA SER A 513 3.03 0.98 -4.52
C SER A 513 3.94 0.07 -3.69
N MET A 514 5.20 0.46 -3.49
CA MET A 514 6.16 -0.27 -2.66
C MET A 514 5.78 -0.23 -1.16
N LEU A 515 5.31 0.91 -0.64
CA LEU A 515 4.86 1.03 0.74
C LEU A 515 3.61 0.16 1.00
N MET A 516 2.65 0.15 0.07
CA MET A 516 1.50 -0.74 0.15
C MET A 516 1.95 -2.22 0.16
N ALA A 517 2.85 -2.60 -0.74
CA ALA A 517 3.40 -3.96 -0.78
C ALA A 517 4.16 -4.33 0.51
N PHE A 518 4.87 -3.38 1.10
CA PHE A 518 5.55 -3.59 2.38
C PHE A 518 4.53 -3.81 3.51
N VAL A 519 3.52 -2.93 3.66
CA VAL A 519 2.55 -3.00 4.77
C VAL A 519 1.59 -4.18 4.58
N GLU A 520 0.97 -4.35 3.41
CA GLU A 520 0.01 -5.43 3.18
C GLU A 520 0.68 -6.80 2.94
N GLY A 521 1.92 -6.80 2.45
CA GLY A 521 2.66 -8.02 2.14
C GLY A 521 3.63 -8.43 3.25
N ALA A 522 4.75 -7.73 3.44
CA ALA A 522 5.80 -8.11 4.40
C ALA A 522 5.31 -8.01 5.86
N VAL A 523 4.72 -6.86 6.26
CA VAL A 523 4.07 -6.68 7.57
C VAL A 523 2.81 -7.53 7.67
N GLY A 524 2.10 -7.72 6.55
CA GLY A 524 0.98 -8.64 6.43
C GLY A 524 -0.32 -8.14 7.04
N VAL A 525 -0.53 -6.83 7.17
CA VAL A 525 -1.80 -6.27 7.69
C VAL A 525 -2.69 -5.84 6.53
N VAL A 526 -3.78 -6.56 6.32
CA VAL A 526 -4.74 -6.32 5.24
C VAL A 526 -6.13 -6.08 5.81
N ASP A 527 -6.71 -4.91 5.50
CA ASP A 527 -8.07 -4.57 5.86
C ASP A 527 -9.07 -5.36 5.00
N GLN A 528 -9.93 -6.13 5.63
CA GLN A 528 -10.92 -6.98 4.95
C GLN A 528 -12.26 -6.25 4.71
N GLN A 529 -12.44 -5.07 5.30
CA GLN A 529 -13.67 -4.30 5.19
C GLN A 529 -13.37 -2.80 5.04
N ASP A 530 -13.36 -2.10 6.15
CA ASP A 530 -13.06 -0.68 6.26
C ASP A 530 -12.49 -0.37 7.66
N ASN A 531 -11.67 0.65 7.74
CA ASN A 531 -11.16 1.20 9.00
C ASN A 531 -10.43 0.20 9.90
N LEU A 532 -9.78 -0.83 9.36
CA LEU A 532 -9.08 -1.87 10.11
C LEU A 532 -9.95 -2.56 11.17
N ARG A 533 -11.26 -2.69 10.91
CA ARG A 533 -12.18 -3.35 11.86
C ARG A 533 -12.05 -4.87 11.84
N VAL A 534 -11.96 -5.45 10.66
CA VAL A 534 -11.72 -6.87 10.44
C VAL A 534 -10.49 -6.99 9.55
N VAL A 535 -9.46 -7.67 10.03
CA VAL A 535 -8.17 -7.67 9.36
C VAL A 535 -7.61 -9.08 9.22
N THR A 536 -6.88 -9.30 8.13
CA THR A 536 -5.92 -10.39 8.07
C THR A 536 -4.58 -9.90 8.60
N VAL A 537 -3.95 -10.67 9.48
CA VAL A 537 -2.59 -10.44 9.95
C VAL A 537 -1.74 -11.66 9.58
N ALA A 538 -0.89 -11.49 8.58
CA ALA A 538 -0.10 -12.54 7.92
C ALA A 538 1.38 -12.14 7.81
N PRO A 539 2.13 -11.95 8.92
CA PRO A 539 3.51 -11.49 8.89
C PRO A 539 4.40 -12.48 8.15
N GLN A 540 5.21 -11.96 7.20
CA GLN A 540 6.08 -12.78 6.35
C GLN A 540 7.54 -12.78 6.81
N TRP A 541 7.83 -12.33 8.03
CA TRP A 541 9.17 -12.07 8.54
C TRP A 541 10.11 -13.29 8.57
N SER A 542 9.56 -14.50 8.73
CA SER A 542 10.36 -15.73 8.65
C SER A 542 11.05 -15.90 7.29
N HIS A 543 10.41 -15.47 6.21
CA HIS A 543 11.00 -15.49 4.86
C HIS A 543 12.11 -14.44 4.66
N ALA A 544 12.15 -13.44 5.55
CA ALA A 544 13.26 -12.48 5.65
C ALA A 544 14.36 -12.92 6.64
N GLY A 545 14.23 -14.14 7.21
CA GLY A 545 15.18 -14.70 8.18
C GLY A 545 15.08 -14.11 9.58
N LEU A 546 13.96 -13.44 9.91
CA LEU A 546 13.72 -12.88 11.23
C LEU A 546 13.00 -13.87 12.14
N ARG A 547 13.16 -13.69 13.46
CA ARG A 547 12.47 -14.47 14.49
C ARG A 547 11.50 -13.63 15.32
N ASP A 548 11.73 -12.34 15.40
CA ASP A 548 10.96 -11.39 16.17
C ASP A 548 10.62 -10.17 15.32
N ALA A 549 9.40 -9.67 15.46
CA ALA A 549 9.00 -8.41 14.88
C ALA A 549 7.86 -7.77 15.69
N TYR A 550 7.90 -6.46 15.75
CA TYR A 550 6.77 -5.63 16.15
C TYR A 550 6.31 -4.81 14.95
N ALA A 551 5.00 -4.65 14.80
CA ALA A 551 4.43 -3.70 13.86
C ALA A 551 3.17 -3.05 14.44
N SER A 552 2.99 -1.79 14.07
CA SER A 552 1.74 -1.05 14.22
C SER A 552 1.38 -0.44 12.87
N VAL A 553 0.13 -0.61 12.46
CA VAL A 553 -0.41 -0.06 11.21
C VAL A 553 -1.65 0.75 11.54
N ARG A 554 -1.68 1.98 11.06
CA ARG A 554 -2.78 2.92 11.27
C ARG A 554 -3.22 3.53 9.95
N TYR A 555 -4.50 3.84 9.80
CA TYR A 555 -4.95 4.80 8.79
C TYR A 555 -4.93 6.21 9.39
N ALA A 556 -4.20 7.11 8.73
CA ALA A 556 -3.95 8.45 9.27
C ALA A 556 -5.19 9.32 9.39
N MET A 557 -6.25 9.06 8.60
CA MET A 557 -7.54 9.74 8.69
C MET A 557 -8.32 9.39 9.96
N THR A 558 -7.93 8.32 10.68
CA THR A 558 -8.63 7.84 11.87
C THR A 558 -7.65 7.50 13.00
N ASN A 559 -8.19 7.17 14.17
CA ASN A 559 -7.41 6.61 15.28
C ASN A 559 -7.47 5.07 15.32
N ASN A 560 -8.05 4.44 14.28
CA ASN A 560 -8.09 2.99 14.18
C ASN A 560 -6.73 2.45 13.75
N TYR A 561 -6.34 1.34 14.35
CA TYR A 561 -5.05 0.74 14.12
C TYR A 561 -5.11 -0.78 14.33
N VAL A 562 -4.05 -1.46 13.92
CA VAL A 562 -3.71 -2.83 14.27
C VAL A 562 -2.27 -2.84 14.70
N ALA A 563 -1.99 -3.47 15.83
CA ALA A 563 -0.61 -3.72 16.23
C ALA A 563 -0.41 -5.17 16.60
N TYR A 564 0.80 -5.67 16.36
CA TYR A 564 1.17 -7.01 16.76
C TYR A 564 2.62 -7.10 17.24
N ARG A 565 2.87 -8.13 18.06
CA ARG A 565 4.18 -8.71 18.32
C ARG A 565 4.19 -10.13 17.79
N TRP A 566 5.14 -10.43 16.94
CA TRP A 566 5.29 -11.74 16.35
C TRP A 566 6.62 -12.37 16.74
N HIS A 567 6.59 -13.66 17.04
CA HIS A 567 7.77 -14.47 17.31
C HIS A 567 7.64 -15.83 16.61
N GLN A 568 8.73 -16.33 16.05
CA GLN A 568 8.80 -17.67 15.46
C GLN A 568 10.07 -18.40 15.88
N ASP A 569 9.90 -19.60 16.39
CA ASP A 569 10.98 -20.55 16.66
C ASP A 569 10.92 -21.75 15.69
N ALA A 570 11.78 -22.73 15.85
CA ALA A 570 11.88 -23.89 14.95
C ALA A 570 10.56 -24.67 14.81
N CYS A 571 9.82 -24.84 15.90
CA CYS A 571 8.63 -25.70 15.95
C CYS A 571 7.33 -24.98 16.36
N TRP A 572 7.35 -23.67 16.45
CA TRP A 572 6.16 -22.88 16.80
C TRP A 572 6.30 -21.42 16.42
N ALA A 573 5.17 -20.77 16.26
CA ALA A 573 5.08 -19.33 16.14
C ALA A 573 3.99 -18.78 17.06
N SER A 574 4.17 -17.56 17.51
CA SER A 574 3.15 -16.82 18.26
C SER A 574 2.98 -15.41 17.72
N ILE A 575 1.77 -14.92 17.86
CA ILE A 575 1.46 -13.53 17.56
C ILE A 575 0.49 -12.98 18.60
N GLU A 576 0.83 -11.85 19.17
CA GLU A 576 -0.02 -11.06 20.04
C GLU A 576 -0.58 -9.89 19.22
N VAL A 577 -1.89 -9.67 19.23
CA VAL A 577 -2.56 -8.63 18.42
C VAL A 577 -3.46 -7.75 19.26
N THR A 578 -3.65 -6.48 18.82
CA THR A 578 -4.62 -5.53 19.40
C THR A 578 -5.06 -4.50 18.35
N GLY A 579 -6.22 -3.86 18.56
CA GLY A 579 -6.70 -2.68 17.83
C GLY A 579 -7.89 -2.93 16.91
N ALA A 580 -7.98 -4.05 16.19
CA ALA A 580 -9.14 -4.40 15.37
C ALA A 580 -10.27 -5.04 16.21
N GLN A 581 -11.39 -5.37 15.59
CA GLN A 581 -12.51 -6.07 16.24
C GLN A 581 -12.39 -7.59 16.12
N ALA A 582 -11.84 -8.04 14.99
CA ALA A 582 -11.61 -9.46 14.72
C ALA A 582 -10.42 -9.62 13.76
N TYR A 583 -9.79 -10.81 13.82
CA TYR A 583 -8.59 -11.12 13.05
C TYR A 583 -8.70 -12.49 12.37
N GLN A 584 -8.21 -12.57 11.14
CA GLN A 584 -7.71 -13.79 10.55
C GLN A 584 -6.19 -13.78 10.71
N ILE A 585 -5.66 -14.68 11.51
CA ILE A 585 -4.22 -14.81 11.74
C ILE A 585 -3.66 -15.88 10.82
N GLU A 586 -2.64 -15.54 10.04
CA GLU A 586 -1.97 -16.45 9.12
C GLU A 586 -0.49 -16.56 9.50
N LEU A 587 -0.04 -17.73 9.89
CA LEU A 587 1.33 -17.99 10.31
C LEU A 587 2.00 -18.96 9.35
N SER A 588 3.11 -18.54 8.76
CA SER A 588 3.92 -19.38 7.86
C SER A 588 4.61 -20.51 8.64
N ILE A 589 4.48 -21.73 8.14
CA ILE A 589 5.15 -22.93 8.66
C ILE A 589 6.33 -23.23 7.73
N PRO A 590 7.56 -23.30 8.24
CA PRO A 590 8.73 -23.66 7.44
C PRO A 590 8.59 -25.03 6.77
N ARG A 591 9.19 -25.21 5.59
CA ARG A 591 9.22 -26.53 4.92
C ARG A 591 10.03 -27.58 5.69
N ASP A 592 11.09 -27.14 6.37
CA ASP A 592 11.94 -28.00 7.17
C ASP A 592 11.51 -27.91 8.64
N THR A 593 10.77 -28.93 9.09
CA THR A 593 10.26 -29.08 10.45
C THR A 593 10.91 -30.27 11.15
N VAL A 594 12.12 -30.65 10.75
CA VAL A 594 12.86 -31.76 11.35
C VAL A 594 13.05 -31.55 12.86
N GLY A 595 12.64 -32.53 13.65
CA GLY A 595 12.70 -32.45 15.11
C GLY A 595 11.46 -31.85 15.79
N CYS A 596 10.46 -31.44 15.03
CA CYS A 596 9.17 -30.97 15.55
C CYS A 596 8.16 -32.09 15.72
N SER A 597 6.99 -31.80 16.31
CA SER A 597 5.96 -32.82 16.62
C SER A 597 5.33 -33.44 15.36
N GLY A 598 5.39 -32.74 14.24
CA GLY A 598 4.72 -33.13 12.99
C GLY A 598 3.19 -32.97 13.01
N THR A 599 2.64 -32.49 14.13
CA THR A 599 1.19 -32.20 14.26
C THR A 599 0.98 -30.70 14.41
N ILE A 600 0.27 -30.11 13.44
CA ILE A 600 -0.06 -28.69 13.48
C ILE A 600 -1.27 -28.49 14.38
N GLN A 601 -1.13 -27.67 15.42
CA GLN A 601 -2.19 -27.40 16.40
C GLN A 601 -2.09 -26.00 17.00
N SER A 602 -3.21 -25.52 17.54
CA SER A 602 -3.28 -24.27 18.27
C SER A 602 -4.18 -24.41 19.51
N PRO A 603 -3.78 -23.91 20.68
CA PRO A 603 -4.66 -23.83 21.83
C PRO A 603 -5.81 -22.84 21.64
N ASN A 604 -5.74 -22.00 20.61
CA ASN A 604 -6.73 -20.94 20.35
C ASN A 604 -7.93 -21.42 19.52
N GLY A 605 -7.96 -22.67 19.07
CA GLY A 605 -9.07 -23.26 18.33
C GLY A 605 -8.67 -24.04 17.08
N ALA A 606 -9.61 -24.19 16.15
CA ALA A 606 -9.38 -24.91 14.90
C ALA A 606 -8.34 -24.19 14.04
N VAL A 607 -7.43 -24.97 13.46
CA VAL A 607 -6.40 -24.50 12.52
C VAL A 607 -6.76 -25.01 11.13
N GLN A 608 -6.90 -24.12 10.17
CA GLN A 608 -6.95 -24.47 8.75
C GLN A 608 -5.55 -24.40 8.17
N ILE A 609 -5.15 -25.39 7.39
CA ILE A 609 -3.85 -25.42 6.72
C ILE A 609 -4.04 -25.20 5.23
N ILE A 610 -3.22 -24.34 4.66
CA ILE A 610 -3.15 -24.08 3.22
C ILE A 610 -1.73 -24.30 2.74
N ASP A 611 -1.55 -25.09 1.68
CA ASP A 611 -0.30 -25.23 0.97
C ASP A 611 -0.03 -24.00 0.08
N THR A 612 1.20 -23.50 0.12
CA THR A 612 1.66 -22.39 -0.72
C THR A 612 2.89 -22.80 -1.53
N ALA A 613 3.31 -21.93 -2.45
CA ALA A 613 4.51 -22.17 -3.24
C ALA A 613 5.78 -22.28 -2.39
N GLU A 614 5.84 -21.69 -1.21
CA GLU A 614 7.04 -21.63 -0.35
C GLU A 614 6.88 -22.33 1.01
N GLY A 615 5.78 -23.04 1.27
CA GLY A 615 5.56 -23.77 2.52
C GLY A 615 4.09 -23.98 2.79
N GLN A 616 3.74 -24.03 4.07
CA GLN A 616 2.36 -24.10 4.53
C GLN A 616 2.02 -22.86 5.35
N VAL A 617 0.74 -22.53 5.41
CA VAL A 617 0.21 -21.44 6.24
C VAL A 617 -0.87 -22.01 7.14
N ALA A 618 -0.73 -21.76 8.44
CA ALA A 618 -1.74 -22.06 9.44
C ALA A 618 -2.65 -20.83 9.63
N ILE A 619 -3.95 -21.01 9.46
CA ILE A 619 -4.96 -19.96 9.61
C ILE A 619 -5.77 -20.21 10.87
N VAL A 620 -5.85 -19.20 11.74
CA VAL A 620 -6.62 -19.20 12.98
C VAL A 620 -7.52 -17.96 13.02
N GLN A 621 -8.79 -18.14 13.34
CA GLN A 621 -9.73 -17.02 13.52
C GLN A 621 -9.74 -16.56 14.98
N LEU A 622 -9.58 -15.27 15.20
CA LEU A 622 -9.68 -14.63 16.51
C LEU A 622 -10.81 -13.59 16.50
N ASN A 623 -11.96 -13.96 17.07
CA ASN A 623 -13.13 -13.10 17.17
C ASN A 623 -13.11 -12.28 18.48
N ALA A 624 -12.04 -11.55 18.67
CA ALA A 624 -11.82 -10.70 19.85
C ALA A 624 -10.96 -9.50 19.45
N PRO A 625 -11.06 -8.34 20.13
CA PRO A 625 -10.31 -7.14 19.80
C PRO A 625 -8.82 -7.25 20.12
N GLU A 626 -8.43 -8.25 20.89
CA GLU A 626 -7.04 -8.54 21.26
C GLU A 626 -6.87 -10.01 21.63
N GLY A 627 -5.65 -10.49 21.57
CA GLY A 627 -5.30 -11.83 22.03
C GLY A 627 -3.93 -12.29 21.56
N THR A 628 -3.54 -13.46 22.04
CA THR A 628 -2.32 -14.14 21.61
C THR A 628 -2.71 -15.44 20.93
N VAL A 629 -2.25 -15.65 19.70
CA VAL A 629 -2.40 -16.91 18.97
C VAL A 629 -1.05 -17.61 18.93
N VAL A 630 -1.05 -18.91 19.23
CA VAL A 630 0.12 -19.77 19.16
C VAL A 630 -0.19 -20.93 18.21
N VAL A 631 0.72 -21.23 17.31
CA VAL A 631 0.66 -22.41 16.44
C VAL A 631 1.95 -23.20 16.61
N SER A 632 1.85 -24.49 16.86
CA SER A 632 2.97 -25.42 16.93
C SER A 632 2.85 -26.50 15.84
N TRP A 633 3.98 -27.02 15.39
CA TRP A 633 4.08 -28.02 14.32
C TRP A 633 5.14 -29.09 14.56
#